data_7033d12d523b79f512dd07a4ce80577e
#
_entry.id   7033d12d523b79f512dd07a4ce80577e
#
_cell.length_a   1.000
_cell.length_b   1.000
_cell.length_c   1.000
_cell.angle_alpha   90.00
_cell.angle_beta   90.00
_cell.angle_gamma   90.00
#
_symmetry.space_group_name_H-M   'P 1'
#
loop_
_entity.id
_entity.type
_entity.pdbx_description
1 polymer ?
#
loop_
_entity_poly.entity_id
_entity_poly.type
_entity_poly.pdbx_seq_one_letter_code
_entity_poly.pdbx_strand_id
1 'polypeptide(L)'
;MFIVKATNKDVVVLDEVTDVVYEERYTDFGESIAKFVDRYDSELWDHVDLIDSETGEVYAYFNAAPLEVWLSDETRQFMIGFILNTFIE
;
A
#
# COMPACT_ATOMS: atom_id res chain seq x y z
N MET A 1 12.10 8.66 -1.84
CA MET A 1 11.87 7.42 -1.08
C MET A 1 10.38 7.17 -0.99
N PHE A 2 9.98 5.93 -1.08
CA PHE A 2 8.58 5.53 -1.08
C PHE A 2 8.24 4.86 0.26
N ILE A 3 7.08 5.21 0.81
CA ILE A 3 6.62 4.65 2.09
C ILE A 3 5.36 3.82 1.81
N VAL A 4 5.36 2.57 2.28
CA VAL A 4 4.15 1.75 2.36
C VAL A 4 3.69 1.78 3.80
N LYS A 5 2.52 2.36 4.04
CA LYS A 5 1.96 2.55 5.37
C LYS A 5 0.68 1.74 5.50
N ALA A 6 0.68 0.77 6.38
CA ALA A 6 -0.46 -0.08 6.67
C ALA A 6 -1.03 0.26 8.05
N THR A 7 -2.34 0.39 8.15
CA THR A 7 -3.01 0.81 9.38
C THR A 7 -4.15 -0.14 9.72
N ASN A 8 -4.20 -0.58 10.97
CA ASN A 8 -5.37 -1.20 11.57
C ASN A 8 -5.95 -0.26 12.61
N LYS A 9 -7.22 0.08 12.46
CA LYS A 9 -7.92 1.00 13.35
C LYS A 9 -8.61 0.24 14.47
N ASP A 10 -8.76 0.92 15.61
CA ASP A 10 -9.57 0.44 16.74
C ASP A 10 -9.11 -0.93 17.27
N VAL A 11 -7.80 -1.15 17.31
CA VAL A 11 -7.24 -2.37 17.90
C VAL A 11 -7.26 -2.25 19.42
N VAL A 12 -7.82 -3.26 20.09
CA VAL A 12 -7.91 -3.28 21.56
C VAL A 12 -6.68 -3.97 22.12
N VAL A 13 -5.89 -3.23 22.89
CA VAL A 13 -4.72 -3.75 23.60
C VAL A 13 -4.80 -3.30 25.05
N LEU A 14 -4.85 -4.25 25.98
CA LEU A 14 -4.92 -3.96 27.43
C LEU A 14 -6.07 -2.99 27.78
N ASP A 15 -7.25 -3.22 27.21
CA ASP A 15 -8.46 -2.40 27.39
C ASP A 15 -8.37 -0.99 26.80
N GLU A 16 -7.30 -0.67 26.06
CA GLU A 16 -7.19 0.57 25.33
C GLU A 16 -7.46 0.35 23.84
N VAL A 17 -8.19 1.28 23.22
CA VAL A 17 -8.43 1.27 21.77
C VAL A 17 -7.40 2.17 21.12
N THR A 18 -6.63 1.63 20.18
CA THR A 18 -5.58 2.37 19.49
C THR A 18 -5.48 1.92 18.02
N ASP A 19 -4.87 2.77 17.20
CA ASP A 19 -4.55 2.43 15.82
C ASP A 19 -3.15 1.81 15.79
N VAL A 20 -3.00 0.70 15.06
CA VAL A 20 -1.70 0.08 14.82
C VAL A 20 -1.25 0.50 13.42
N VAL A 21 -0.08 1.12 13.34
CA VAL A 21 0.49 1.62 12.10
C VAL A 21 1.83 0.94 11.85
N TYR A 22 2.01 0.42 10.65
CA TYR A 22 3.24 -0.22 10.22
C TYR A 22 3.74 0.46 8.96
N GLU A 23 4.95 1.04 9.02
CA GLU A 23 5.57 1.75 7.91
C GLU A 23 6.82 1.02 7.44
N GLU A 24 6.96 0.88 6.12
CA GLU A 24 8.18 0.39 5.47
C GLU A 24 8.61 1.39 4.40
N ARG A 25 9.91 1.60 4.27
CA ARG A 25 10.49 2.56 3.35
C ARG A 25 11.29 1.86 2.29
N TYR A 26 11.14 2.31 1.03
CA TYR A 26 11.79 1.73 -0.13
C TYR A 26 12.40 2.83 -0.99
N THR A 27 13.58 2.59 -1.55
CA THR A 27 14.19 3.47 -2.54
C THR A 27 13.74 3.13 -3.95
N ASP A 28 13.32 1.88 -4.19
CA ASP A 28 12.86 1.41 -5.49
C ASP A 28 11.33 1.38 -5.55
N PHE A 29 10.78 2.02 -6.59
CA PHE A 29 9.33 2.10 -6.78
C PHE A 29 8.71 0.71 -6.97
N GLY A 30 9.35 -0.16 -7.74
CA GLY A 30 8.87 -1.53 -7.96
C GLY A 30 8.74 -2.33 -6.68
N GLU A 31 9.74 -2.23 -5.78
CA GLU A 31 9.70 -2.90 -4.48
C GLU A 31 8.56 -2.36 -3.62
N SER A 32 8.33 -1.04 -3.64
CA SER A 32 7.25 -0.43 -2.88
C SER A 32 5.88 -0.87 -3.39
N ILE A 33 5.69 -1.00 -4.70
CA ILE A 33 4.45 -1.51 -5.29
C ILE A 33 4.24 -2.96 -4.91
N ALA A 34 5.28 -3.79 -4.97
CA ALA A 34 5.18 -5.19 -4.57
C ALA A 34 4.75 -5.33 -3.10
N LYS A 35 5.29 -4.49 -2.22
CA LYS A 35 4.90 -4.51 -0.81
C LYS A 35 3.46 -4.01 -0.61
N PHE A 36 3.05 -2.98 -1.35
CA PHE A 36 1.66 -2.49 -1.31
C PHE A 36 0.68 -3.61 -1.68
N VAL A 37 0.95 -4.34 -2.77
CA VAL A 37 0.12 -5.48 -3.21
C VAL A 37 0.12 -6.59 -2.16
N ASP A 38 1.27 -6.88 -1.56
CA ASP A 38 1.38 -7.89 -0.50
C ASP A 38 0.52 -7.52 0.70
N ARG A 39 0.51 -6.26 1.12
CA ARG A 39 -0.34 -5.78 2.21
C ARG A 39 -1.82 -5.85 1.85
N TYR A 40 -2.17 -5.51 0.62
CA TYR A 40 -3.53 -5.63 0.12
C TYR A 40 -4.00 -7.10 0.13
N ASP A 41 -3.19 -8.02 -0.40
CA ASP A 41 -3.53 -9.44 -0.51
C ASP A 41 -3.60 -10.14 0.87
N SER A 42 -2.91 -9.61 1.87
CA SER A 42 -2.91 -10.21 3.20
C SER A 42 -4.26 -10.14 3.90
N GLU A 43 -5.12 -9.20 3.50
CA GLU A 43 -6.46 -8.96 4.08
C GLU A 43 -6.43 -8.65 5.59
N LEU A 44 -5.27 -8.28 6.12
CA LEU A 44 -5.08 -8.01 7.55
C LEU A 44 -5.22 -6.53 7.91
N TRP A 45 -5.23 -5.64 6.92
CA TRP A 45 -5.12 -4.20 7.13
C TRP A 45 -6.41 -3.48 6.72
N ASP A 46 -6.83 -2.52 7.53
CA ASP A 46 -7.99 -1.66 7.24
C ASP A 46 -7.69 -0.64 6.17
N HIS A 47 -6.44 -0.17 6.13
CA HIS A 47 -6.01 0.86 5.19
C HIS A 47 -4.53 0.68 4.85
N VAL A 48 -4.18 0.82 3.57
CA VAL A 48 -2.79 0.79 3.11
C VAL A 48 -2.56 1.94 2.15
N ASP A 49 -1.50 2.70 2.36
CA ASP A 49 -1.07 3.80 1.49
C ASP A 49 0.31 3.53 0.90
N LEU A 50 0.51 3.97 -0.34
CA LEU A 50 1.83 4.10 -0.94
C LEU A 50 2.05 5.58 -1.25
N ILE A 51 3.00 6.20 -0.56
CA ILE A 51 3.24 7.65 -0.63
C ILE A 51 4.71 7.96 -0.90
N ASP A 52 4.96 9.14 -1.48
CA ASP A 52 6.30 9.70 -1.59
C ASP A 52 6.65 10.42 -0.29
N SER A 53 7.79 10.07 0.32
CA SER A 53 8.21 10.65 1.59
C SER A 53 8.63 12.11 1.50
N GLU A 54 9.02 12.57 0.31
CA GLU A 54 9.50 13.95 0.12
C GLU A 54 8.38 14.92 -0.23
N THR A 55 7.45 14.50 -1.10
CA THR A 55 6.37 15.36 -1.59
C THR A 55 5.04 15.14 -0.91
N GLY A 56 4.87 13.98 -0.27
CA GLY A 56 3.58 13.56 0.28
C GLY A 56 2.59 13.08 -0.76
N GLU A 57 3.02 12.95 -2.03
CA GLU A 57 2.16 12.48 -3.10
C GLU A 57 1.72 11.04 -2.86
N VAL A 58 0.42 10.77 -3.02
CA VAL A 58 -0.13 9.42 -2.88
C VAL A 58 -0.12 8.74 -4.25
N TYR A 59 0.54 7.59 -4.34
CA TYR A 59 0.59 6.79 -5.56
C TYR A 59 -0.48 5.71 -5.60
N ALA A 60 -0.88 5.21 -4.44
CA ALA A 60 -1.91 4.19 -4.33
C ALA A 60 -2.47 4.16 -2.92
N TYR A 61 -3.75 3.80 -2.79
CA TYR A 61 -4.31 3.47 -1.49
C TYR A 61 -5.37 2.39 -1.60
N PHE A 62 -5.58 1.73 -0.48
CA PHE A 62 -6.62 0.72 -0.28
C PHE A 62 -7.31 1.00 1.05
N ASN A 63 -8.64 0.89 1.05
CA ASN A 63 -9.45 0.97 2.26
C ASN A 63 -10.42 -0.21 2.28
N ALA A 64 -10.49 -0.93 3.41
CA ALA A 64 -11.26 -2.17 3.48
C ALA A 64 -12.76 -1.95 3.66
N ALA A 65 -13.16 -0.91 4.39
CA ALA A 65 -14.57 -0.68 4.72
C ALA A 65 -14.89 0.82 4.80
N PRO A 66 -15.52 1.41 3.76
CA PRO A 66 -15.96 0.75 2.52
C PRO A 66 -14.78 0.35 1.63
N LEU A 67 -14.96 -0.67 0.82
CA LEU A 67 -13.91 -1.12 -0.07
C LEU A 67 -13.63 -0.08 -1.15
N GLU A 68 -12.43 0.48 -1.11
CA GLU A 68 -11.95 1.44 -2.09
C GLU A 68 -10.51 1.12 -2.44
N VAL A 69 -10.19 1.13 -3.73
CA VAL A 69 -8.82 1.00 -4.22
C VAL A 69 -8.58 2.09 -5.25
N TRP A 70 -7.51 2.84 -5.06
CA TRP A 70 -7.12 3.87 -6.01
C TRP A 70 -5.65 3.70 -6.36
N LEU A 71 -5.35 3.79 -7.65
CA LEU A 71 -4.00 3.70 -8.18
C LEU A 71 -3.74 4.91 -9.06
N SER A 72 -2.62 5.58 -8.89
CA SER A 72 -2.19 6.64 -9.80
C SER A 72 -1.91 6.08 -11.19
N ASP A 73 -1.88 6.95 -12.19
CA ASP A 73 -1.57 6.53 -13.56
C ASP A 73 -0.19 5.87 -13.65
N GLU A 74 0.79 6.41 -12.95
CA GLU A 74 2.15 5.86 -12.89
C GLU A 74 2.15 4.45 -12.29
N THR A 75 1.40 4.25 -11.20
CA THR A 75 1.27 2.95 -10.54
C THR A 75 0.59 1.95 -11.46
N ARG A 76 -0.49 2.34 -12.11
CA ARG A 76 -1.21 1.46 -13.04
C ARG A 76 -0.35 1.07 -14.22
N GLN A 77 0.38 2.00 -14.81
CA GLN A 77 1.28 1.71 -15.93
C GLN A 77 2.40 0.76 -15.52
N PHE A 78 2.96 0.95 -14.35
CA PHE A 78 3.98 0.06 -13.82
C PHE A 78 3.44 -1.37 -13.65
N MET A 79 2.26 -1.52 -13.06
CA MET A 79 1.63 -2.83 -12.84
C MET A 79 1.30 -3.53 -14.16
N ILE A 80 0.77 -2.79 -15.14
CA ILE A 80 0.48 -3.33 -16.48
C ILE A 80 1.75 -3.83 -17.14
N GLY A 81 2.83 -3.04 -17.11
CA GLY A 81 4.11 -3.44 -17.66
C GLY A 81 4.65 -4.71 -17.01
N PHE A 82 4.55 -4.81 -15.70
CA PHE A 82 4.96 -5.99 -14.94
C PHE A 82 4.16 -7.23 -15.35
N ILE A 83 2.85 -7.11 -15.44
CA ILE A 83 1.95 -8.21 -15.84
C ILE A 83 2.25 -8.65 -17.27
N LEU A 84 2.40 -7.70 -18.21
CA LEU A 84 2.72 -8.01 -19.60
C LEU A 84 4.06 -8.75 -19.72
N ASN A 85 5.08 -8.31 -19.01
CA ASN A 85 6.37 -8.98 -19.01
C ASN A 85 6.27 -10.40 -18.46
N THR A 86 5.43 -10.62 -17.46
CA THR A 86 5.20 -11.94 -16.87
C THR A 86 4.52 -12.89 -17.86
N PHE A 87 3.58 -12.39 -18.67
CA PHE A 87 2.84 -13.21 -19.61
C PHE A 87 3.53 -13.44 -20.96
N ILE A 88 4.47 -12.56 -21.33
CA ILE A 88 5.16 -12.65 -22.63
C ILE A 88 6.39 -13.55 -22.58
N GLU A 89 6.92 -13.80 -21.44
CA GLU A 89 8.07 -14.71 -21.27
C GLU A 89 7.69 -16.18 -21.46
#